data_e1d43d44772c07acbc727c242b610d26
#
_entry.id   e1d43d44772c07acbc727c242b610d26
#
_cell.length_a   1.000
_cell.length_b   1.000
_cell.length_c   1.000
_cell.angle_alpha   90.00
_cell.angle_beta   90.00
_cell.angle_gamma   90.00
#
_symmetry.space_group_name_H-M   'P 1'
#
loop_
_entity.id
_entity.type
_entity.pdbx_description
1 polymer ?
#
loop_
_entity_poly.entity_id
_entity_poly.type
_entity_poly.pdbx_seq_one_letter_code
_entity_poly.pdbx_strand_id
1 'polypeptide(L)'
;MSTAAGATGQTEETSPIRVMVADDEETVVDVLRSLIGSDPSLHFVGAAHNAEDAIELAIRERPDVVLLDVRMPGGGGLRAAREISRRCAPTKVVALSAHEDSDTVIGMISAGASAYVPKGDSTDKILRTIHRTIDANYASTEQPPQLTLISPLLPRRTQQSTAVAKAILDGAITVEFEPIEDLATGRVVGFEARPRVATLPHRSYDTWLADAEAADLLLDMEMAAFRASLLGLAAVPDDLFLEFEVTPTTLTEARFRRAIRRPIGSRIVLGLSPLAPVDASVLGAAGPSGILATLRGRGVRIAAREVGPGFAGLRHLSLLSPELARLDETLVRSLGQSFSTHSIVAALVACAADVGARLIAPGVVSEEQLQELRNLGVELVQGPIVGEPIPLSELSQERGMWGSAEVKPRGPDADEEARNVAPSSTSTPGGEAP
;
A
#
# COMPACT_ATOMS: atom_id res chain seq x y z
N MET A 1 -24.79 -65.70 27.33
CA MET A 1 -25.10 -64.64 28.28
C MET A 1 -23.88 -63.74 28.36
N SER A 2 -23.90 -62.63 27.64
CA SER A 2 -22.94 -61.55 27.84
C SER A 2 -23.61 -60.30 27.38
N THR A 3 -23.81 -59.37 28.29
CA THR A 3 -24.46 -58.08 28.15
C THR A 3 -23.50 -57.06 27.55
N ALA A 4 -23.87 -56.50 26.43
CA ALA A 4 -23.21 -55.35 25.84
C ALA A 4 -23.64 -54.10 26.65
N ALA A 5 -22.65 -53.41 27.22
CA ALA A 5 -22.84 -52.07 27.79
C ALA A 5 -22.65 -51.02 26.66
N GLY A 6 -23.72 -50.28 26.40
CA GLY A 6 -23.69 -49.16 25.48
C GLY A 6 -22.90 -47.98 26.06
N ALA A 7 -21.94 -47.50 25.32
CA ALA A 7 -21.28 -46.23 25.57
C ALA A 7 -22.13 -45.13 24.92
N THR A 8 -22.90 -44.42 25.74
CA THR A 8 -23.51 -43.14 25.38
C THR A 8 -22.44 -42.09 25.32
N GLY A 9 -22.07 -41.69 24.10
CA GLY A 9 -21.26 -40.53 23.85
C GLY A 9 -22.06 -39.26 24.27
N GLN A 10 -21.70 -38.69 25.37
CA GLN A 10 -22.12 -37.33 25.70
C GLN A 10 -21.37 -36.38 24.76
N THR A 11 -22.07 -35.83 23.76
CA THR A 11 -21.66 -34.60 23.09
C THR A 11 -21.70 -33.50 24.15
N GLU A 12 -20.54 -33.00 24.58
CA GLU A 12 -20.46 -31.75 25.33
C GLU A 12 -21.10 -30.67 24.47
N GLU A 13 -22.29 -30.21 24.85
CA GLU A 13 -22.88 -28.97 24.32
C GLU A 13 -21.95 -27.81 24.76
N THR A 14 -21.04 -27.39 23.87
CA THR A 14 -20.27 -26.18 24.09
C THR A 14 -21.20 -24.99 24.04
N SER A 15 -21.27 -24.25 25.14
CA SER A 15 -22.04 -23.01 25.20
C SER A 15 -21.61 -22.04 24.10
N PRO A 16 -22.54 -21.33 23.43
CA PRO A 16 -22.16 -20.42 22.34
C PRO A 16 -21.25 -19.30 22.85
N ILE A 17 -20.28 -18.92 22.02
CA ILE A 17 -19.33 -17.83 22.30
C ILE A 17 -20.11 -16.51 22.39
N ARG A 18 -20.00 -15.82 23.51
CA ARG A 18 -20.67 -14.55 23.76
C ARG A 18 -19.90 -13.40 23.16
N VAL A 19 -20.48 -12.74 22.15
CA VAL A 19 -19.83 -11.67 21.39
C VAL A 19 -20.53 -10.34 21.61
N MET A 20 -19.76 -9.33 21.99
CA MET A 20 -20.18 -7.93 22.10
C MET A 20 -19.58 -7.12 20.95
N VAL A 21 -20.30 -6.10 20.48
CA VAL A 21 -19.83 -5.17 19.45
C VAL A 21 -19.74 -3.76 20.05
N ALA A 22 -18.68 -3.03 19.72
CA ALA A 22 -18.52 -1.62 20.06
C ALA A 22 -18.06 -0.84 18.83
N ASP A 23 -18.94 0.00 18.29
CA ASP A 23 -18.70 0.79 17.08
C ASP A 23 -19.65 2.00 17.11
N ASP A 24 -19.17 3.20 16.75
CA ASP A 24 -19.99 4.41 16.76
C ASP A 24 -20.94 4.52 15.55
N GLU A 25 -20.72 3.67 14.52
CA GLU A 25 -21.61 3.56 13.36
C GLU A 25 -22.68 2.48 13.57
N GLU A 26 -23.94 2.88 13.74
CA GLU A 26 -25.07 1.96 13.96
C GLU A 26 -25.23 0.93 12.82
N THR A 27 -24.97 1.34 11.58
CA THR A 27 -24.98 0.47 10.40
C THR A 27 -23.97 -0.66 10.50
N VAL A 28 -22.76 -0.40 11.02
CA VAL A 28 -21.72 -1.40 11.24
C VAL A 28 -22.14 -2.38 12.34
N VAL A 29 -22.72 -1.86 13.43
CA VAL A 29 -23.26 -2.67 14.52
C VAL A 29 -24.33 -3.63 14.01
N ASP A 30 -25.25 -3.17 13.16
CA ASP A 30 -26.33 -4.00 12.61
C ASP A 30 -25.82 -5.11 11.67
N VAL A 31 -24.82 -4.79 10.84
CA VAL A 31 -24.15 -5.78 9.98
C VAL A 31 -23.45 -6.85 10.82
N LEU A 32 -22.68 -6.45 11.83
CA LEU A 32 -21.98 -7.38 12.72
C LEU A 32 -22.93 -8.20 13.57
N ARG A 33 -24.06 -7.61 14.06
CA ARG A 33 -25.12 -8.34 14.75
C ARG A 33 -25.74 -9.43 13.85
N SER A 34 -26.04 -9.09 12.60
CA SER A 34 -26.59 -10.04 11.61
C SER A 34 -25.59 -11.15 11.31
N LEU A 35 -24.30 -10.79 11.18
CA LEU A 35 -23.22 -11.75 10.97
C LEU A 35 -23.08 -12.74 12.14
N ILE A 36 -23.06 -12.25 13.38
CA ILE A 36 -22.99 -13.07 14.60
C ILE A 36 -24.21 -13.98 14.66
N GLY A 37 -25.40 -13.46 14.36
CA GLY A 37 -26.64 -14.24 14.35
C GLY A 37 -26.73 -15.30 13.25
N SER A 38 -25.88 -15.24 12.23
CA SER A 38 -25.80 -16.27 11.18
C SER A 38 -25.01 -17.51 11.59
N ASP A 39 -24.22 -17.44 12.66
CA ASP A 39 -23.42 -18.53 13.19
C ASP A 39 -24.02 -19.08 14.48
N PRO A 40 -24.55 -20.33 14.49
CA PRO A 40 -25.20 -20.91 15.68
C PRO A 40 -24.28 -21.07 16.91
N SER A 41 -22.96 -21.05 16.70
CA SER A 41 -21.96 -21.17 17.77
C SER A 41 -21.64 -19.82 18.43
N LEU A 42 -22.20 -18.71 17.91
CA LEU A 42 -22.02 -17.36 18.45
C LEU A 42 -23.32 -16.83 19.06
N HIS A 43 -23.21 -16.02 20.11
CA HIS A 43 -24.31 -15.34 20.76
C HIS A 43 -24.02 -13.85 20.94
N PHE A 44 -24.79 -12.98 20.29
CA PHE A 44 -24.68 -11.53 20.45
C PHE A 44 -25.23 -11.10 21.81
N VAL A 45 -24.39 -10.44 22.62
CA VAL A 45 -24.79 -10.04 24.00
C VAL A 45 -25.04 -8.54 24.16
N GLY A 46 -24.68 -7.71 23.20
CA GLY A 46 -24.97 -6.28 23.23
C GLY A 46 -24.05 -5.44 22.35
N ALA A 47 -24.44 -4.17 22.21
CA ALA A 47 -23.66 -3.17 21.48
C ALA A 47 -23.42 -1.91 22.32
N ALA A 48 -22.32 -1.19 22.00
CA ALA A 48 -21.98 0.12 22.52
C ALA A 48 -21.51 1.04 21.38
N HIS A 49 -21.71 2.36 21.53
CA HIS A 49 -21.40 3.34 20.49
C HIS A 49 -20.31 4.33 20.89
N ASN A 50 -19.66 4.12 22.01
CA ASN A 50 -18.50 4.88 22.49
C ASN A 50 -17.69 4.05 23.48
N ALA A 51 -16.50 4.52 23.80
CA ALA A 51 -15.56 3.80 24.64
C ALA A 51 -16.04 3.60 26.10
N GLU A 52 -16.79 4.56 26.66
CA GLU A 52 -17.32 4.50 28.04
C GLU A 52 -18.36 3.40 28.18
N ASP A 53 -19.37 3.45 27.31
CA ASP A 53 -20.44 2.45 27.27
C ASP A 53 -19.90 1.05 26.94
N ALA A 54 -18.87 0.96 26.09
CA ALA A 54 -18.20 -0.30 25.76
C ALA A 54 -17.55 -0.93 27.00
N ILE A 55 -16.85 -0.13 27.81
CA ILE A 55 -16.23 -0.58 29.06
C ILE A 55 -17.30 -1.04 30.07
N GLU A 56 -18.35 -0.25 30.27
CA GLU A 56 -19.42 -0.58 31.21
C GLU A 56 -20.19 -1.85 30.79
N LEU A 57 -20.49 -1.95 29.49
CA LEU A 57 -21.17 -3.11 28.93
C LEU A 57 -20.35 -4.40 29.08
N ALA A 58 -19.03 -4.32 28.76
CA ALA A 58 -18.13 -5.45 28.90
C ALA A 58 -18.00 -5.93 30.37
N ILE A 59 -17.98 -5.01 31.34
CA ILE A 59 -17.96 -5.35 32.77
C ILE A 59 -19.23 -6.04 33.20
N ARG A 60 -20.41 -5.58 32.72
CA ARG A 60 -21.71 -6.10 33.07
C ARG A 60 -21.97 -7.46 32.44
N GLU A 61 -21.77 -7.57 31.13
CA GLU A 61 -22.13 -8.75 30.34
C GLU A 61 -21.06 -9.85 30.35
N ARG A 62 -19.79 -9.51 30.65
CA ARG A 62 -18.69 -10.47 30.63
C ARG A 62 -18.64 -11.29 29.33
N PRO A 63 -18.55 -10.65 28.15
CA PRO A 63 -18.47 -11.36 26.88
C PRO A 63 -17.18 -12.17 26.78
N ASP A 64 -17.20 -13.23 25.96
CA ASP A 64 -15.98 -13.97 25.61
C ASP A 64 -15.13 -13.17 24.63
N VAL A 65 -15.79 -12.48 23.67
CA VAL A 65 -15.13 -11.64 22.64
C VAL A 65 -15.81 -10.28 22.57
N VAL A 66 -15.01 -9.23 22.45
CA VAL A 66 -15.45 -7.87 22.09
C VAL A 66 -14.88 -7.52 20.72
N LEU A 67 -15.75 -7.30 19.73
CA LEU A 67 -15.40 -6.64 18.46
C LEU A 67 -15.40 -5.14 18.72
N LEU A 68 -14.24 -4.50 18.64
CA LEU A 68 -14.04 -3.14 19.11
C LEU A 68 -13.50 -2.25 17.99
N ASP A 69 -14.30 -1.24 17.60
CA ASP A 69 -13.79 -0.21 16.70
C ASP A 69 -12.67 0.61 17.33
N VAL A 70 -11.66 0.92 16.52
CA VAL A 70 -10.51 1.69 16.97
C VAL A 70 -10.83 3.16 17.18
N ARG A 71 -11.75 3.71 16.35
CA ARG A 71 -12.10 5.13 16.38
C ARG A 71 -13.52 5.35 16.83
N MET A 72 -13.69 5.58 18.14
CA MET A 72 -14.97 5.88 18.75
C MET A 72 -14.88 7.10 19.66
N PRO A 73 -15.99 7.81 19.92
CA PRO A 73 -16.05 8.82 20.97
C PRO A 73 -15.69 8.28 22.35
N GLY A 74 -15.35 9.16 23.30
CA GLY A 74 -15.07 8.79 24.68
C GLY A 74 -13.65 8.28 24.95
N GLY A 75 -12.67 8.65 24.12
CA GLY A 75 -11.27 8.30 24.28
C GLY A 75 -10.80 7.15 23.39
N GLY A 76 -11.63 6.72 22.42
CA GLY A 76 -11.29 5.77 21.38
C GLY A 76 -11.21 4.30 21.82
N GLY A 77 -11.10 3.42 20.82
CA GLY A 77 -10.96 1.98 21.05
C GLY A 77 -9.72 1.60 21.85
N LEU A 78 -8.65 2.37 21.75
CA LEU A 78 -7.41 2.14 22.51
C LEU A 78 -7.63 2.19 24.03
N ARG A 79 -8.40 3.20 24.51
CA ARG A 79 -8.78 3.30 25.92
C ARG A 79 -9.67 2.14 26.33
N ALA A 80 -10.70 1.84 25.51
CA ALA A 80 -11.63 0.75 25.78
C ALA A 80 -10.91 -0.60 25.82
N ALA A 81 -10.02 -0.91 24.86
CA ALA A 81 -9.24 -2.14 24.85
C ALA A 81 -8.43 -2.32 26.12
N ARG A 82 -7.72 -1.27 26.55
CA ARG A 82 -6.88 -1.29 27.76
C ARG A 82 -7.70 -1.56 29.02
N GLU A 83 -8.85 -0.88 29.19
CA GLU A 83 -9.69 -1.03 30.35
C GLU A 83 -10.40 -2.39 30.37
N ILE A 84 -10.91 -2.87 29.23
CA ILE A 84 -11.56 -4.18 29.09
C ILE A 84 -10.54 -5.30 29.36
N SER A 85 -9.37 -5.27 28.73
CA SER A 85 -8.32 -6.28 28.96
C SER A 85 -7.86 -6.34 30.41
N ARG A 86 -7.81 -5.19 31.09
CA ARG A 86 -7.41 -5.10 32.50
C ARG A 86 -8.50 -5.57 33.46
N ARG A 87 -9.78 -5.27 33.19
CA ARG A 87 -10.89 -5.43 34.14
C ARG A 87 -11.78 -6.63 33.87
N CYS A 88 -11.73 -7.15 32.65
CA CYS A 88 -12.66 -8.20 32.18
C CYS A 88 -11.92 -9.47 31.72
N ALA A 89 -10.77 -9.82 32.32
CA ALA A 89 -10.17 -11.12 32.03
C ALA A 89 -11.14 -12.25 32.36
N PRO A 90 -11.40 -13.23 31.45
CA PRO A 90 -10.67 -13.64 30.27
C PRO A 90 -11.16 -13.07 28.92
N THR A 91 -12.01 -12.05 28.91
CA THR A 91 -12.56 -11.44 27.67
C THR A 91 -11.44 -11.12 26.66
N LYS A 92 -11.62 -11.53 25.39
CA LYS A 92 -10.71 -11.25 24.28
C LYS A 92 -11.20 -10.03 23.51
N VAL A 93 -10.27 -9.14 23.16
CA VAL A 93 -10.56 -7.94 22.35
C VAL A 93 -10.08 -8.19 20.93
N VAL A 94 -10.98 -8.10 19.95
CA VAL A 94 -10.69 -8.12 18.53
C VAL A 94 -10.90 -6.69 18.00
N ALA A 95 -9.84 -6.02 17.62
CA ALA A 95 -9.91 -4.68 17.09
C ALA A 95 -10.43 -4.68 15.65
N LEU A 96 -11.38 -3.81 15.33
CA LEU A 96 -11.87 -3.53 13.99
C LEU A 96 -11.39 -2.13 13.57
N SER A 97 -10.87 -1.97 12.37
CA SER A 97 -10.43 -0.66 11.88
C SER A 97 -10.68 -0.49 10.39
N ALA A 98 -11.06 0.72 10.01
CA ALA A 98 -11.16 1.10 8.60
C ALA A 98 -9.79 1.36 7.94
N HIS A 99 -8.71 1.42 8.74
CA HIS A 99 -7.35 1.74 8.26
C HIS A 99 -6.35 0.79 8.91
N GLU A 100 -5.39 0.33 8.12
CA GLU A 100 -4.30 -0.55 8.54
C GLU A 100 -3.02 0.25 8.89
N ASP A 101 -3.17 1.39 9.58
CA ASP A 101 -1.97 2.11 10.02
C ASP A 101 -1.27 1.35 11.15
N SER A 102 0.04 1.20 11.00
CA SER A 102 0.88 0.39 11.89
C SER A 102 0.84 0.88 13.34
N ASP A 103 0.73 2.19 13.57
CA ASP A 103 0.71 2.77 14.92
C ASP A 103 -0.56 2.40 15.65
N THR A 104 -1.70 2.43 14.95
CA THR A 104 -2.99 2.01 15.48
C THR A 104 -2.98 0.52 15.83
N VAL A 105 -2.45 -0.34 14.95
CA VAL A 105 -2.31 -1.78 15.20
C VAL A 105 -1.43 -2.04 16.42
N ILE A 106 -0.25 -1.42 16.48
CA ILE A 106 0.69 -1.56 17.62
C ILE A 106 0.05 -1.03 18.91
N GLY A 107 -0.63 0.11 18.84
CA GLY A 107 -1.35 0.69 19.95
C GLY A 107 -2.42 -0.24 20.51
N MET A 108 -3.23 -0.86 19.66
CA MET A 108 -4.29 -1.80 20.06
C MET A 108 -3.72 -3.08 20.67
N ILE A 109 -2.65 -3.64 20.09
CA ILE A 109 -1.96 -4.81 20.65
C ILE A 109 -1.38 -4.47 22.04
N SER A 110 -0.73 -3.30 22.18
CA SER A 110 -0.18 -2.82 23.44
C SER A 110 -1.25 -2.54 24.50
N ALA A 111 -2.47 -2.24 24.06
CA ALA A 111 -3.65 -2.07 24.90
C ALA A 111 -4.30 -3.41 25.30
N GLY A 112 -3.83 -4.55 24.78
CA GLY A 112 -4.30 -5.88 25.12
C GLY A 112 -5.26 -6.49 24.10
N ALA A 113 -5.38 -5.94 22.88
CA ALA A 113 -6.12 -6.58 21.81
C ALA A 113 -5.49 -7.94 21.45
N SER A 114 -6.34 -8.97 21.33
CA SER A 114 -5.94 -10.35 21.01
C SER A 114 -5.86 -10.58 19.51
N ALA A 115 -6.58 -9.80 18.70
CA ALA A 115 -6.56 -9.84 17.26
C ALA A 115 -6.94 -8.48 16.67
N TYR A 116 -6.65 -8.30 15.38
CA TYR A 116 -6.97 -7.12 14.59
C TYR A 116 -7.56 -7.56 13.25
N VAL A 117 -8.63 -6.91 12.80
CA VAL A 117 -9.31 -7.19 11.52
C VAL A 117 -9.69 -5.86 10.86
N PRO A 118 -9.31 -5.64 9.59
CA PRO A 118 -9.80 -4.52 8.80
C PRO A 118 -11.32 -4.58 8.59
N LYS A 119 -12.04 -3.44 8.72
CA LYS A 119 -13.49 -3.34 8.48
C LYS A 119 -13.90 -3.68 7.04
N GLY A 120 -12.95 -3.62 6.09
CA GLY A 120 -13.17 -4.00 4.69
C GLY A 120 -12.97 -5.48 4.37
N ASP A 121 -12.55 -6.28 5.34
CA ASP A 121 -12.34 -7.71 5.16
C ASP A 121 -13.67 -8.48 4.99
N SER A 122 -13.58 -9.70 4.43
CA SER A 122 -14.74 -10.56 4.25
C SER A 122 -15.37 -10.95 5.60
N THR A 123 -16.69 -11.09 5.62
CA THR A 123 -17.45 -11.57 6.79
C THR A 123 -16.93 -12.89 7.36
N ASP A 124 -16.49 -13.81 6.46
CA ASP A 124 -15.88 -15.08 6.84
C ASP A 124 -14.57 -14.90 7.63
N LYS A 125 -13.80 -13.85 7.35
CA LYS A 125 -12.56 -13.58 8.07
C LYS A 125 -12.84 -13.09 9.48
N ILE A 126 -13.90 -12.31 9.67
CA ILE A 126 -14.32 -11.85 11.00
C ILE A 126 -14.75 -13.07 11.84
N LEU A 127 -15.63 -13.94 11.31
CA LEU A 127 -16.09 -15.15 12.01
C LEU A 127 -14.92 -16.07 12.37
N ARG A 128 -14.05 -16.37 11.42
CA ARG A 128 -12.84 -17.18 11.69
C ARG A 128 -11.94 -16.56 12.75
N THR A 129 -11.82 -15.23 12.80
CA THR A 129 -11.01 -14.57 13.81
C THR A 129 -11.62 -14.68 15.19
N ILE A 130 -12.97 -14.57 15.33
CA ILE A 130 -13.68 -14.79 16.60
C ILE A 130 -13.38 -16.20 17.12
N HIS A 131 -13.63 -17.24 16.30
CA HIS A 131 -13.39 -18.63 16.69
C HIS A 131 -11.93 -18.88 17.08
N ARG A 132 -10.99 -18.46 16.25
CA ARG A 132 -9.56 -18.63 16.52
C ARG A 132 -9.08 -17.92 17.79
N THR A 133 -9.73 -16.84 18.17
CA THR A 133 -9.36 -16.08 19.38
C THR A 133 -9.75 -16.82 20.66
N ILE A 134 -10.77 -17.69 20.59
CA ILE A 134 -11.27 -18.49 21.70
C ILE A 134 -10.67 -19.89 21.73
N ASP A 135 -10.54 -20.57 20.58
CA ASP A 135 -10.06 -21.94 20.48
C ASP A 135 -8.54 -22.03 20.40
N ALA A 136 -7.88 -22.37 21.51
CA ALA A 136 -6.46 -22.68 21.54
C ALA A 136 -6.09 -23.89 20.64
N ASN A 137 -7.02 -24.76 20.26
CA ASN A 137 -6.84 -25.97 19.44
C ASN A 137 -6.98 -25.73 17.93
N TYR A 138 -7.47 -24.59 17.48
CA TYR A 138 -7.67 -24.25 16.06
C TYR A 138 -6.34 -23.96 15.32
N ALA A 139 -5.25 -23.88 16.07
CA ALA A 139 -3.92 -23.54 15.54
C ALA A 139 -3.21 -24.65 14.75
N SER A 140 -3.84 -25.83 14.55
CA SER A 140 -3.12 -27.03 14.09
C SER A 140 -3.32 -27.43 12.63
N THR A 141 -4.18 -26.78 11.82
CA THR A 141 -4.55 -27.35 10.51
C THR A 141 -4.38 -26.46 9.28
N GLU A 142 -4.11 -25.16 9.40
CA GLU A 142 -3.74 -24.33 8.24
C GLU A 142 -2.67 -23.32 8.66
N GLN A 143 -1.63 -23.15 7.82
CA GLN A 143 -0.60 -22.14 8.06
C GLN A 143 -1.24 -20.77 8.33
N PRO A 144 -0.99 -20.15 9.50
CA PRO A 144 -1.53 -18.83 9.79
C PRO A 144 -0.93 -17.83 8.81
N PRO A 145 -1.72 -16.84 8.31
CA PRO A 145 -1.11 -15.59 7.90
C PRO A 145 -0.33 -15.10 9.11
N GLN A 146 0.97 -14.89 8.95
CA GLN A 146 1.91 -14.65 10.04
C GLN A 146 1.55 -13.38 10.83
N LEU A 147 0.64 -13.52 11.78
CA LEU A 147 0.70 -12.84 13.05
C LEU A 147 1.35 -13.80 14.03
N THR A 148 2.63 -14.06 13.80
CA THR A 148 3.47 -14.67 14.83
C THR A 148 3.62 -13.61 15.91
N LEU A 149 2.79 -13.67 16.90
CA LEU A 149 3.03 -13.05 18.19
C LEU A 149 4.35 -13.56 18.75
N ILE A 150 5.46 -12.82 18.47
CA ILE A 150 5.89 -11.81 19.39
C ILE A 150 5.88 -12.23 20.85
N SER A 151 6.85 -13.05 21.09
CA SER A 151 7.75 -12.90 22.25
C SER A 151 8.97 -13.75 21.94
N PRO A 152 10.17 -13.22 21.97
CA PRO A 152 10.60 -11.95 22.55
C PRO A 152 10.98 -10.89 21.48
N LEU A 153 10.43 -9.72 21.62
CA LEU A 153 10.57 -8.55 20.73
C LEU A 153 12.02 -8.04 20.59
N LEU A 154 12.89 -8.36 21.51
CA LEU A 154 14.26 -7.83 21.52
C LEU A 154 15.19 -8.39 20.43
N PRO A 155 15.22 -9.69 20.06
CA PRO A 155 16.18 -10.15 19.07
C PRO A 155 15.85 -9.76 17.63
N ARG A 156 14.55 -9.73 17.23
CA ARG A 156 14.15 -9.40 15.84
C ARG A 156 14.28 -7.90 15.55
N ARG A 157 13.83 -7.05 16.46
CA ARG A 157 13.97 -5.60 16.33
C ARG A 157 15.44 -5.19 16.26
N THR A 158 16.30 -5.81 17.06
CA THR A 158 17.75 -5.59 17.01
C THR A 158 18.37 -6.08 15.71
N GLN A 159 17.92 -7.21 15.15
CA GLN A 159 18.43 -7.74 13.88
C GLN A 159 17.96 -6.88 12.68
N GLN A 160 16.71 -6.44 12.66
CA GLN A 160 16.17 -5.58 11.60
C GLN A 160 16.82 -4.20 11.63
N SER A 161 16.94 -3.57 12.81
CA SER A 161 17.61 -2.28 12.93
C SER A 161 19.09 -2.37 12.56
N THR A 162 19.76 -3.48 12.89
CA THR A 162 21.15 -3.73 12.48
C THR A 162 21.26 -3.90 10.95
N ALA A 163 20.32 -4.59 10.32
CA ALA A 163 20.31 -4.79 8.87
C ALA A 163 20.09 -3.45 8.13
N VAL A 164 19.14 -2.63 8.58
CA VAL A 164 18.89 -1.29 8.02
C VAL A 164 20.11 -0.38 8.21
N ALA A 165 20.64 -0.28 9.41
CA ALA A 165 21.82 0.52 9.69
C ALA A 165 23.01 0.09 8.83
N LYS A 166 23.23 -1.21 8.67
CA LYS A 166 24.25 -1.77 7.81
C LYS A 166 24.03 -1.42 6.35
N ALA A 167 22.82 -1.57 5.82
CA ALA A 167 22.48 -1.20 4.44
C ALA A 167 22.78 0.27 4.15
N ILE A 168 22.52 1.16 5.09
CA ILE A 168 22.82 2.60 5.00
C ILE A 168 24.33 2.84 5.03
N LEU A 169 25.05 2.25 5.99
CA LEU A 169 26.48 2.47 6.20
C LEU A 169 27.33 1.87 5.09
N ASP A 170 27.00 0.68 4.62
CA ASP A 170 27.73 -0.02 3.56
C ASP A 170 27.42 0.56 2.16
N GLY A 171 26.50 1.54 2.05
CA GLY A 171 26.09 2.09 0.76
C GLY A 171 25.38 1.07 -0.13
N ALA A 172 24.69 0.09 0.49
CA ALA A 172 24.00 -0.98 -0.24
C ALA A 172 22.70 -0.50 -0.92
N ILE A 173 22.35 0.78 -0.78
CA ILE A 173 21.19 1.38 -1.44
C ILE A 173 21.61 1.81 -2.85
N THR A 174 21.06 1.13 -3.84
CA THR A 174 21.20 1.45 -5.27
C THR A 174 19.90 2.04 -5.79
N VAL A 175 19.92 2.62 -6.99
CA VAL A 175 18.75 3.20 -7.63
C VAL A 175 18.70 2.76 -9.08
N GLU A 176 17.53 2.29 -9.49
CA GLU A 176 17.16 2.09 -10.89
C GLU A 176 16.32 3.28 -11.34
N PHE A 177 16.37 3.61 -12.62
CA PHE A 177 15.70 4.77 -13.21
C PHE A 177 14.76 4.30 -14.30
N GLU A 178 13.47 4.48 -14.07
CA GLU A 178 12.42 4.07 -15.00
C GLU A 178 11.96 5.29 -15.82
N PRO A 179 12.00 5.23 -17.16
CA PRO A 179 11.70 6.37 -18.00
C PRO A 179 10.22 6.75 -17.97
N ILE A 180 9.95 8.06 -18.04
CA ILE A 180 8.62 8.65 -18.16
C ILE A 180 8.56 9.34 -19.51
N GLU A 181 7.63 8.89 -20.37
CA GLU A 181 7.45 9.40 -21.73
C GLU A 181 6.24 10.34 -21.84
N ASP A 182 6.39 11.38 -22.62
CA ASP A 182 5.29 12.25 -23.04
C ASP A 182 4.59 11.63 -24.24
N LEU A 183 3.29 11.29 -24.08
CA LEU A 183 2.49 10.58 -25.09
C LEU A 183 2.29 11.35 -26.40
N ALA A 184 2.32 12.69 -26.36
CA ALA A 184 2.14 13.51 -27.55
C ALA A 184 3.38 13.55 -28.44
N THR A 185 4.57 13.52 -27.81
CA THR A 185 5.85 13.67 -28.50
C THR A 185 6.64 12.37 -28.64
N GLY A 186 6.30 11.32 -27.87
CA GLY A 186 7.06 10.08 -27.80
C GLY A 186 8.46 10.26 -27.19
N ARG A 187 8.69 11.33 -26.43
CA ARG A 187 9.99 11.66 -25.84
C ARG A 187 9.99 11.38 -24.35
N VAL A 188 11.09 10.85 -23.85
CA VAL A 188 11.35 10.79 -22.41
C VAL A 188 11.49 12.20 -21.88
N VAL A 189 10.72 12.54 -20.84
CA VAL A 189 10.68 13.85 -20.18
C VAL A 189 11.23 13.80 -18.75
N GLY A 190 11.45 12.61 -18.22
CA GLY A 190 11.98 12.39 -16.87
C GLY A 190 12.13 10.92 -16.54
N PHE A 191 12.56 10.67 -15.33
CA PHE A 191 12.70 9.32 -14.79
C PHE A 191 12.12 9.26 -13.38
N GLU A 192 11.53 8.12 -13.03
CA GLU A 192 11.29 7.75 -11.64
C GLU A 192 12.53 7.07 -11.07
N ALA A 193 13.03 7.57 -9.94
CA ALA A 193 14.08 6.92 -9.18
C ALA A 193 13.47 5.83 -8.30
N ARG A 194 13.85 4.59 -8.51
CA ARG A 194 13.35 3.39 -7.80
C ARG A 194 14.47 2.80 -6.94
N PRO A 195 14.52 3.13 -5.63
CA PRO A 195 15.55 2.60 -4.75
C PRO A 195 15.44 1.08 -4.59
N ARG A 196 16.61 0.45 -4.48
CA ARG A 196 16.79 -0.97 -4.20
C ARG A 196 17.81 -1.14 -3.08
N VAL A 197 17.70 -2.19 -2.31
CA VAL A 197 18.74 -2.56 -1.35
C VAL A 197 19.40 -3.85 -1.82
N ALA A 198 20.67 -3.75 -2.17
CA ALA A 198 21.47 -4.84 -2.76
C ALA A 198 21.93 -5.85 -1.69
N THR A 199 20.99 -6.40 -0.92
CA THR A 199 21.26 -7.41 0.11
C THR A 199 20.39 -8.65 -0.09
N LEU A 200 20.88 -9.81 0.31
CA LEU A 200 20.11 -11.05 0.29
C LEU A 200 19.49 -11.34 1.66
N PRO A 201 18.25 -11.88 1.71
CA PRO A 201 17.34 -12.12 0.59
C PRO A 201 16.80 -10.82 0.01
N HIS A 202 16.51 -10.80 -1.30
CA HIS A 202 15.91 -9.63 -1.94
C HIS A 202 14.54 -9.34 -1.33
N ARG A 203 14.33 -8.10 -0.90
CA ARG A 203 13.10 -7.59 -0.29
C ARG A 203 12.70 -6.31 -1.00
N SER A 204 11.39 -6.02 -1.05
CA SER A 204 10.91 -4.75 -1.60
C SER A 204 11.45 -3.56 -0.80
N TYR A 205 11.59 -2.41 -1.45
CA TYR A 205 12.04 -1.19 -0.77
C TYR A 205 11.05 -0.76 0.31
N ASP A 206 9.73 -0.95 0.11
CA ASP A 206 8.70 -0.67 1.12
C ASP A 206 8.88 -1.49 2.40
N THR A 207 9.30 -2.75 2.26
CA THR A 207 9.63 -3.58 3.42
C THR A 207 10.83 -3.03 4.20
N TRP A 208 11.82 -2.47 3.49
CA TRP A 208 12.96 -1.82 4.10
C TRP A 208 12.58 -0.49 4.77
N LEU A 209 11.67 0.28 4.17
CA LEU A 209 11.15 1.51 4.78
C LEU A 209 10.39 1.21 6.07
N ALA A 210 9.53 0.19 6.08
CA ALA A 210 8.81 -0.23 7.28
C ALA A 210 9.76 -0.68 8.42
N ASP A 211 10.83 -1.42 8.09
CA ASP A 211 11.86 -1.79 9.07
C ASP A 211 12.67 -0.57 9.54
N ALA A 212 12.94 0.39 8.66
CA ALA A 212 13.63 1.62 8.99
C ALA A 212 12.79 2.51 9.90
N GLU A 213 11.48 2.62 9.66
CA GLU A 213 10.55 3.32 10.52
C GLU A 213 10.49 2.68 11.92
N ALA A 214 10.34 1.37 11.99
CA ALA A 214 10.35 0.62 13.25
C ALA A 214 11.68 0.74 14.04
N ALA A 215 12.77 1.12 13.36
CA ALA A 215 14.10 1.30 13.92
C ALA A 215 14.50 2.76 14.18
N ASP A 216 13.61 3.74 13.96
CA ASP A 216 13.88 5.19 13.97
C ASP A 216 14.98 5.62 12.97
N LEU A 217 15.12 4.88 11.85
CA LEU A 217 16.11 5.13 10.80
C LEU A 217 15.48 5.56 9.46
N LEU A 218 14.16 5.84 9.43
CA LEU A 218 13.43 6.17 8.20
C LEU A 218 14.07 7.35 7.46
N LEU A 219 14.33 8.45 8.19
CA LEU A 219 14.99 9.64 7.61
C LEU A 219 16.36 9.31 7.00
N ASP A 220 17.17 8.50 7.70
CA ASP A 220 18.50 8.15 7.24
C ASP A 220 18.45 7.23 6.00
N MET A 221 17.48 6.31 5.96
CA MET A 221 17.21 5.44 4.82
C MET A 221 16.77 6.22 3.59
N GLU A 222 15.77 7.10 3.72
CA GLU A 222 15.30 7.94 2.63
C GLU A 222 16.34 8.98 2.20
N MET A 223 17.12 9.51 3.11
CA MET A 223 18.26 10.39 2.80
C MET A 223 19.35 9.68 2.02
N ALA A 224 19.62 8.41 2.31
CA ALA A 224 20.60 7.62 1.55
C ALA A 224 20.08 7.32 0.14
N ALA A 225 18.82 6.91 0.02
CA ALA A 225 18.15 6.69 -1.26
C ALA A 225 18.11 7.99 -2.11
N PHE A 226 17.75 9.12 -1.49
CA PHE A 226 17.74 10.42 -2.15
C PHE A 226 19.13 10.82 -2.68
N ARG A 227 20.17 10.64 -1.88
CA ARG A 227 21.54 10.92 -2.34
C ARG A 227 21.97 10.04 -3.51
N ALA A 228 21.64 8.74 -3.45
CA ALA A 228 21.89 7.82 -4.54
C ALA A 228 21.12 8.23 -5.82
N SER A 229 19.86 8.66 -5.67
CA SER A 229 19.03 9.16 -6.78
C SER A 229 19.60 10.43 -7.42
N LEU A 230 20.16 11.35 -6.61
CA LEU A 230 20.76 12.59 -7.13
C LEU A 230 21.97 12.35 -8.07
N LEU A 231 22.62 11.20 -7.99
CA LEU A 231 23.66 10.82 -8.96
C LEU A 231 23.07 10.67 -10.36
N GLY A 232 21.82 10.24 -10.49
CA GLY A 232 21.11 10.17 -11.76
C GLY A 232 20.93 11.53 -12.44
N LEU A 233 20.76 12.62 -11.69
CA LEU A 233 20.65 13.96 -12.27
C LEU A 233 21.89 14.42 -13.03
N ALA A 234 23.06 13.92 -12.65
CA ALA A 234 24.30 14.19 -13.38
C ALA A 234 24.43 13.32 -14.65
N ALA A 235 23.72 12.20 -14.69
CA ALA A 235 23.76 11.24 -15.78
C ALA A 235 22.77 11.57 -16.92
N VAL A 236 21.68 12.29 -16.64
CA VAL A 236 20.65 12.66 -17.62
C VAL A 236 20.80 14.09 -18.13
N PRO A 237 20.26 14.44 -19.33
CA PRO A 237 20.18 15.81 -19.83
C PRO A 237 19.49 16.77 -18.86
N ASP A 238 19.85 18.07 -18.97
CA ASP A 238 19.41 19.09 -18.00
C ASP A 238 17.92 19.45 -18.06
N ASP A 239 17.27 19.15 -19.16
CA ASP A 239 15.84 19.35 -19.41
C ASP A 239 14.95 18.23 -18.85
N LEU A 240 15.55 17.10 -18.44
CA LEU A 240 14.80 15.97 -17.85
C LEU A 240 14.70 16.10 -16.33
N PHE A 241 13.55 15.68 -15.80
CA PHE A 241 13.33 15.65 -14.36
C PHE A 241 13.58 14.27 -13.75
N LEU A 242 13.78 14.27 -12.45
CA LEU A 242 13.85 13.07 -11.63
C LEU A 242 12.73 13.09 -10.60
N GLU A 243 11.80 12.16 -10.69
CA GLU A 243 10.79 11.91 -9.65
C GLU A 243 11.35 10.97 -8.60
N PHE A 244 11.06 11.27 -7.35
CA PHE A 244 11.55 10.53 -6.21
C PHE A 244 10.50 10.53 -5.11
N GLU A 245 10.15 9.34 -4.62
CA GLU A 245 9.16 9.19 -3.57
C GLU A 245 9.75 9.51 -2.21
N VAL A 246 8.98 10.24 -1.40
CA VAL A 246 9.36 10.61 -0.04
C VAL A 246 8.14 10.54 0.88
N THR A 247 8.38 10.06 2.10
CA THR A 247 7.32 10.07 3.12
C THR A 247 7.06 11.50 3.62
N PRO A 248 5.82 11.81 4.02
CA PRO A 248 5.50 13.10 4.64
C PRO A 248 6.34 13.39 5.87
N THR A 249 6.68 12.38 6.66
CA THR A 249 7.55 12.49 7.84
C THR A 249 8.91 13.04 7.46
N THR A 250 9.59 12.43 6.48
CA THR A 250 10.90 12.90 5.99
C THR A 250 10.80 14.28 5.33
N LEU A 251 9.71 14.57 4.63
CA LEU A 251 9.49 15.90 4.04
C LEU A 251 9.45 17.01 5.10
N THR A 252 8.92 16.73 6.30
CA THR A 252 8.89 17.70 7.41
C THR A 252 10.27 17.96 8.02
N GLU A 253 11.25 17.07 7.78
CA GLU A 253 12.58 17.18 8.36
C GLU A 253 13.44 18.26 7.71
N ALA A 254 13.98 19.15 8.54
CA ALA A 254 14.82 20.25 8.07
C ALA A 254 16.11 19.77 7.38
N ARG A 255 16.64 18.61 7.79
CA ARG A 255 17.84 17.99 7.20
C ARG A 255 17.57 17.59 5.75
N PHE A 256 16.42 16.98 5.45
CA PHE A 256 16.01 16.63 4.10
C PHE A 256 15.81 17.88 3.23
N ARG A 257 15.01 18.83 3.69
CA ARG A 257 14.75 20.06 2.92
C ARG A 257 16.01 20.88 2.63
N ARG A 258 17.02 20.86 3.51
CA ARG A 258 18.31 21.51 3.26
C ARG A 258 19.17 20.82 2.20
N ALA A 259 18.96 19.52 1.97
CA ALA A 259 19.66 18.80 0.91
C ALA A 259 19.21 19.24 -0.50
N ILE A 260 17.97 19.72 -0.63
CA ILE A 260 17.42 20.20 -1.90
C ILE A 260 17.79 21.69 -2.07
N ARG A 261 18.76 21.96 -2.92
CA ARG A 261 19.28 23.31 -3.21
C ARG A 261 18.92 23.75 -4.63
N ARG A 262 18.83 25.07 -4.86
CA ARG A 262 18.94 25.61 -6.22
C ARG A 262 20.35 25.36 -6.77
N PRO A 263 20.55 25.03 -8.06
CA PRO A 263 19.59 24.87 -9.16
C PRO A 263 18.95 23.49 -9.26
N ILE A 264 19.36 22.52 -8.44
CA ILE A 264 18.89 21.11 -8.53
C ILE A 264 17.37 21.01 -8.40
N GLY A 265 16.75 21.88 -7.58
CA GLY A 265 15.32 21.86 -7.30
C GLY A 265 14.41 21.87 -8.53
N SER A 266 14.78 22.60 -9.59
CA SER A 266 13.98 22.69 -10.83
C SER A 266 13.85 21.36 -11.59
N ARG A 267 14.74 20.42 -11.31
CA ARG A 267 14.77 19.09 -11.92
C ARG A 267 14.22 17.99 -11.01
N ILE A 268 13.83 18.33 -9.78
CA ILE A 268 13.31 17.39 -8.80
C ILE A 268 11.78 17.44 -8.78
N VAL A 269 11.17 16.26 -8.80
CA VAL A 269 9.76 16.02 -8.50
C VAL A 269 9.71 15.16 -7.23
N LEU A 270 8.99 15.58 -6.21
CA LEU A 270 8.78 14.81 -5.00
C LEU A 270 7.41 14.16 -5.04
N GLY A 271 7.39 12.83 -5.12
CA GLY A 271 6.19 12.01 -5.07
C GLY A 271 5.74 11.79 -3.64
N LEU A 272 4.47 12.10 -3.35
CA LEU A 272 3.85 11.91 -2.05
C LEU A 272 2.71 10.90 -2.17
N SER A 273 2.74 9.83 -1.37
CA SER A 273 1.67 8.83 -1.33
C SER A 273 0.50 9.28 -0.44
N PRO A 274 -0.76 8.99 -0.81
CA PRO A 274 -1.95 9.29 0.00
C PRO A 274 -2.09 8.39 1.23
N LEU A 275 -1.36 7.28 1.30
CA LEU A 275 -1.44 6.30 2.38
C LEU A 275 -0.90 6.82 3.71
N ALA A 276 0.00 7.80 3.68
CA ALA A 276 0.45 8.47 4.89
C ALA A 276 -0.49 9.64 5.21
N PRO A 277 -1.02 9.75 6.44
CA PRO A 277 -1.86 10.86 6.84
C PRO A 277 -1.06 12.16 6.77
N VAL A 278 -1.26 12.90 5.68
CA VAL A 278 -0.70 14.23 5.51
C VAL A 278 -1.59 15.21 6.25
N ASP A 279 -1.12 15.72 7.38
CA ASP A 279 -1.77 16.85 8.00
C ASP A 279 -1.53 18.10 7.14
N ALA A 280 -2.61 18.60 6.53
CA ALA A 280 -2.57 19.80 5.70
C ALA A 280 -1.97 21.00 6.43
N SER A 281 -2.12 21.06 7.76
CA SER A 281 -1.54 22.12 8.59
C SER A 281 -0.01 22.02 8.66
N VAL A 282 0.55 20.80 8.68
CA VAL A 282 1.99 20.55 8.74
C VAL A 282 2.67 20.85 7.41
N LEU A 283 2.05 20.46 6.29
CA LEU A 283 2.59 20.76 4.96
C LEU A 283 2.39 22.22 4.55
N GLY A 284 1.46 22.93 5.23
CA GLY A 284 1.10 24.30 4.88
C GLY A 284 0.59 24.39 3.44
N ALA A 285 -0.16 23.39 3.00
CA ALA A 285 -0.62 23.26 1.62
C ALA A 285 -1.40 24.47 1.11
N ALA A 286 -2.01 25.24 2.02
CA ALA A 286 -2.84 26.41 1.69
C ALA A 286 -2.17 27.77 1.94
N GLY A 287 -0.88 27.82 2.35
CA GLY A 287 -0.25 29.10 2.74
C GLY A 287 1.16 29.33 2.16
N PRO A 288 1.54 30.59 1.93
CA PRO A 288 2.84 30.95 1.32
C PRO A 288 4.05 30.60 2.19
N SER A 289 3.85 30.27 3.45
CA SER A 289 4.90 29.94 4.43
C SER A 289 5.07 28.43 4.66
N GLY A 290 4.29 27.59 3.98
CA GLY A 290 4.31 26.14 4.16
C GLY A 290 5.55 25.47 3.58
N ILE A 291 5.73 24.21 3.95
CA ILE A 291 6.84 23.38 3.46
C ILE A 291 6.81 23.26 1.93
N LEU A 292 5.63 22.98 1.35
CA LEU A 292 5.47 22.84 -0.10
C LEU A 292 5.76 24.15 -0.83
N ALA A 293 5.28 25.29 -0.30
CA ALA A 293 5.57 26.61 -0.86
C ALA A 293 7.08 26.91 -0.85
N THR A 294 7.75 26.56 0.25
CA THR A 294 9.21 26.71 0.36
C THR A 294 9.96 25.86 -0.68
N LEU A 295 9.54 24.63 -0.91
CA LEU A 295 10.14 23.73 -1.91
C LEU A 295 9.87 24.21 -3.33
N ARG A 296 8.63 24.62 -3.64
CA ARG A 296 8.27 25.24 -4.92
C ARG A 296 9.08 26.52 -5.18
N GLY A 297 9.31 27.33 -4.15
CA GLY A 297 10.19 28.49 -4.24
C GLY A 297 11.64 28.18 -4.60
N ARG A 298 12.06 26.91 -4.49
CA ARG A 298 13.34 26.38 -4.96
C ARG A 298 13.25 25.74 -6.34
N GLY A 299 12.07 25.67 -6.94
CA GLY A 299 11.80 25.04 -8.21
C GLY A 299 11.34 23.60 -8.15
N VAL A 300 11.22 23.00 -6.94
CA VAL A 300 10.75 21.62 -6.77
C VAL A 300 9.29 21.51 -7.18
N ARG A 301 8.98 20.48 -7.96
CA ARG A 301 7.62 20.08 -8.29
C ARG A 301 7.13 18.98 -7.36
N ILE A 302 5.82 18.91 -7.15
CA ILE A 302 5.18 17.90 -6.31
C ILE A 302 4.37 16.96 -7.20
N ALA A 303 4.45 15.67 -6.95
CA ALA A 303 3.60 14.67 -7.56
C ALA A 303 2.67 14.04 -6.50
N ALA A 304 1.37 13.99 -6.78
CA ALA A 304 0.44 13.16 -6.02
C ALA A 304 0.52 11.74 -6.55
N ARG A 305 0.83 10.76 -5.70
CA ARG A 305 0.94 9.35 -6.09
C ARG A 305 -0.37 8.60 -5.80
N GLU A 306 -0.55 7.47 -6.45
CA GLU A 306 -1.67 6.54 -6.24
C GLU A 306 -3.05 7.21 -6.35
N VAL A 307 -3.21 8.08 -7.34
CA VAL A 307 -4.48 8.75 -7.58
C VAL A 307 -5.46 7.74 -8.19
N GLY A 308 -6.41 7.31 -7.35
CA GLY A 308 -7.42 6.30 -7.70
C GLY A 308 -8.84 6.81 -7.44
N PRO A 309 -9.86 5.93 -7.59
CA PRO A 309 -11.27 6.27 -7.46
C PRO A 309 -11.71 6.58 -6.03
N GLY A 310 -10.83 6.38 -5.05
CA GLY A 310 -11.11 6.61 -3.64
C GLY A 310 -11.10 8.10 -3.27
N PHE A 311 -11.84 8.45 -2.22
CA PHE A 311 -11.86 9.80 -1.65
C PHE A 311 -10.45 10.32 -1.29
N ALA A 312 -9.57 9.42 -0.86
CA ALA A 312 -8.19 9.75 -0.50
C ALA A 312 -7.41 10.34 -1.68
N GLY A 313 -7.47 9.73 -2.88
CA GLY A 313 -6.76 10.21 -4.06
C GLY A 313 -7.23 11.59 -4.53
N LEU A 314 -8.55 11.80 -4.62
CA LEU A 314 -9.13 13.11 -4.99
C LEU A 314 -8.82 14.19 -3.95
N ARG A 315 -8.94 13.86 -2.66
CA ARG A 315 -8.56 14.77 -1.58
C ARG A 315 -7.08 15.13 -1.65
N HIS A 316 -6.23 14.18 -2.01
CA HIS A 316 -4.79 14.38 -2.14
C HIS A 316 -4.46 15.36 -3.28
N LEU A 317 -5.10 15.22 -4.44
CA LEU A 317 -5.00 16.19 -5.54
C LEU A 317 -5.38 17.61 -5.10
N SER A 318 -6.54 17.76 -4.47
CA SER A 318 -7.01 19.06 -4.00
C SER A 318 -6.10 19.67 -2.92
N LEU A 319 -5.56 18.83 -2.02
CA LEU A 319 -4.72 19.28 -0.90
C LEU A 319 -3.34 19.73 -1.36
N LEU A 320 -2.72 18.99 -2.25
CA LEU A 320 -1.35 19.26 -2.70
C LEU A 320 -1.30 20.27 -3.83
N SER A 321 -2.37 20.42 -4.63
CA SER A 321 -2.35 21.14 -5.92
C SER A 321 -1.05 20.81 -6.68
N PRO A 322 -0.82 19.54 -7.02
CA PRO A 322 0.47 19.05 -7.49
C PRO A 322 0.70 19.48 -8.95
N GLU A 323 1.95 19.50 -9.38
CA GLU A 323 2.33 19.70 -10.78
C GLU A 323 2.23 18.41 -11.60
N LEU A 324 2.31 17.25 -10.94
CA LEU A 324 2.10 15.94 -11.54
C LEU A 324 1.17 15.10 -10.67
N ALA A 325 0.42 14.20 -11.30
CA ALA A 325 -0.42 13.23 -10.60
C ALA A 325 -0.20 11.85 -11.22
N ARG A 326 0.01 10.85 -10.41
CA ARG A 326 0.26 9.47 -10.84
C ARG A 326 -0.97 8.62 -10.56
N LEU A 327 -1.54 8.03 -11.60
CA LEU A 327 -2.64 7.08 -11.46
C LEU A 327 -2.25 5.89 -10.60
N ASP A 328 -3.24 5.32 -9.92
CA ASP A 328 -3.11 3.99 -9.34
C ASP A 328 -2.88 2.97 -10.45
N GLU A 329 -1.83 2.16 -10.31
CA GLU A 329 -1.44 1.16 -11.32
C GLU A 329 -2.54 0.13 -11.60
N THR A 330 -3.39 -0.16 -10.61
CA THR A 330 -4.51 -1.11 -10.78
C THR A 330 -5.55 -0.59 -11.78
N LEU A 331 -5.74 0.72 -11.88
CA LEU A 331 -6.61 1.32 -12.90
C LEU A 331 -6.00 1.13 -14.30
N VAL A 332 -4.71 1.41 -14.46
CA VAL A 332 -4.03 1.24 -15.76
C VAL A 332 -4.05 -0.21 -16.19
N ARG A 333 -3.80 -1.15 -15.27
CA ARG A 333 -3.85 -2.60 -15.54
C ARG A 333 -5.24 -3.08 -15.95
N SER A 334 -6.30 -2.41 -15.46
CA SER A 334 -7.71 -2.77 -15.75
C SER A 334 -8.29 -2.03 -16.96
N LEU A 335 -7.52 -1.14 -17.61
CA LEU A 335 -7.94 -0.49 -18.85
C LEU A 335 -8.20 -1.53 -19.95
N GLY A 336 -9.23 -1.27 -20.75
CA GLY A 336 -9.69 -2.19 -21.79
C GLY A 336 -10.53 -3.38 -21.28
N GLN A 337 -10.56 -3.65 -19.96
CA GLN A 337 -11.31 -4.77 -19.39
C GLN A 337 -12.68 -4.35 -18.81
N SER A 338 -12.86 -3.06 -18.50
CA SER A 338 -14.05 -2.56 -17.82
C SER A 338 -14.41 -1.14 -18.27
N PHE A 339 -15.66 -0.95 -18.68
CA PHE A 339 -16.20 0.39 -18.99
C PHE A 339 -16.16 1.34 -17.78
N SER A 340 -16.32 0.80 -16.57
CA SER A 340 -16.23 1.60 -15.35
C SER A 340 -14.82 2.16 -15.11
N THR A 341 -13.77 1.38 -15.41
CA THR A 341 -12.38 1.85 -15.32
C THR A 341 -12.11 3.01 -16.28
N HIS A 342 -12.58 2.92 -17.52
CA HIS A 342 -12.48 3.99 -18.51
C HIS A 342 -13.12 5.30 -18.00
N SER A 343 -14.35 5.22 -17.46
CA SER A 343 -15.04 6.38 -16.90
C SER A 343 -14.35 6.98 -15.69
N ILE A 344 -13.76 6.15 -14.82
CA ILE A 344 -12.98 6.59 -13.67
C ILE A 344 -11.74 7.34 -14.11
N VAL A 345 -10.96 6.79 -15.05
CA VAL A 345 -9.74 7.43 -15.54
C VAL A 345 -10.10 8.76 -16.24
N ALA A 346 -11.16 8.82 -17.04
CA ALA A 346 -11.63 10.07 -17.64
C ALA A 346 -11.97 11.14 -16.60
N ALA A 347 -12.64 10.76 -15.51
CA ALA A 347 -12.94 11.67 -14.42
C ALA A 347 -11.66 12.16 -13.69
N LEU A 348 -10.67 11.27 -13.48
CA LEU A 348 -9.39 11.64 -12.87
C LEU A 348 -8.57 12.55 -13.78
N VAL A 349 -8.61 12.36 -15.10
CA VAL A 349 -8.01 13.29 -16.09
C VAL A 349 -8.62 14.69 -15.94
N ALA A 350 -9.94 14.79 -15.87
CA ALA A 350 -10.62 16.08 -15.68
C ALA A 350 -10.22 16.72 -14.34
N CYS A 351 -10.23 15.95 -13.25
CA CYS A 351 -9.84 16.47 -11.93
C CYS A 351 -8.37 16.93 -11.89
N ALA A 352 -7.46 16.21 -12.54
CA ALA A 352 -6.06 16.60 -12.64
C ALA A 352 -5.91 17.91 -13.43
N ALA A 353 -6.62 18.04 -14.55
CA ALA A 353 -6.62 19.26 -15.36
C ALA A 353 -7.15 20.48 -14.58
N ASP A 354 -8.20 20.30 -13.76
CA ASP A 354 -8.78 21.37 -12.92
C ASP A 354 -7.78 21.95 -11.92
N VAL A 355 -6.86 21.11 -11.42
CA VAL A 355 -5.79 21.56 -10.49
C VAL A 355 -4.48 21.93 -11.21
N GLY A 356 -4.44 21.79 -12.54
CA GLY A 356 -3.27 22.07 -13.37
C GLY A 356 -2.16 21.00 -13.31
N ALA A 357 -2.49 19.78 -12.91
CA ALA A 357 -1.57 18.66 -12.83
C ALA A 357 -1.51 17.86 -14.14
N ARG A 358 -0.32 17.48 -14.60
CA ARG A 358 -0.13 16.51 -15.67
C ARG A 358 -0.25 15.09 -15.12
N LEU A 359 -1.00 14.24 -15.81
CA LEU A 359 -1.28 12.88 -15.35
C LEU A 359 -0.28 11.88 -15.92
N ILE A 360 0.29 11.04 -15.03
CA ILE A 360 1.19 9.93 -15.38
C ILE A 360 0.41 8.61 -15.21
N ALA A 361 0.39 7.77 -16.25
CA ALA A 361 -0.11 6.39 -16.16
C ALA A 361 1.07 5.42 -15.99
N PRO A 362 1.24 4.79 -14.82
CA PRO A 362 2.30 3.82 -14.57
C PRO A 362 1.92 2.42 -15.06
N GLY A 363 2.93 1.56 -15.28
CA GLY A 363 2.74 0.13 -15.53
C GLY A 363 2.09 -0.21 -16.87
N VAL A 364 2.25 0.64 -17.89
CA VAL A 364 1.72 0.41 -19.24
C VAL A 364 2.53 -0.68 -19.96
N VAL A 365 1.85 -1.71 -20.43
CA VAL A 365 2.48 -2.91 -21.03
C VAL A 365 2.14 -3.11 -22.52
N SER A 366 1.10 -2.45 -23.05
CA SER A 366 0.67 -2.70 -24.43
C SER A 366 0.32 -1.42 -25.21
N GLU A 367 0.39 -1.51 -26.54
CA GLU A 367 0.02 -0.41 -27.44
C GLU A 367 -1.48 -0.06 -27.37
N GLU A 368 -2.33 -1.06 -27.08
CA GLU A 368 -3.77 -0.83 -26.88
C GLU A 368 -4.00 0.06 -25.65
N GLN A 369 -3.31 -0.21 -24.56
CA GLN A 369 -3.37 0.66 -23.37
C GLN A 369 -2.86 2.07 -23.67
N LEU A 370 -1.75 2.21 -24.40
CA LEU A 370 -1.25 3.52 -24.83
C LEU A 370 -2.29 4.30 -25.63
N GLN A 371 -2.95 3.64 -26.59
CA GLN A 371 -3.95 4.28 -27.42
C GLN A 371 -5.19 4.70 -26.61
N GLU A 372 -5.62 3.86 -25.67
CA GLU A 372 -6.74 4.19 -24.78
C GLU A 372 -6.39 5.36 -23.85
N LEU A 373 -5.22 5.37 -23.26
CA LEU A 373 -4.71 6.47 -22.41
C LEU A 373 -4.62 7.79 -23.22
N ARG A 374 -4.15 7.72 -24.45
CA ARG A 374 -4.09 8.87 -25.36
C ARG A 374 -5.49 9.42 -25.67
N ASN A 375 -6.45 8.55 -25.92
CA ASN A 375 -7.84 8.93 -26.18
C ASN A 375 -8.52 9.55 -24.94
N LEU A 376 -8.12 9.13 -23.75
CA LEU A 376 -8.57 9.66 -22.47
C LEU A 376 -7.92 11.00 -22.11
N GLY A 377 -6.86 11.42 -22.81
CA GLY A 377 -6.15 12.67 -22.56
C GLY A 377 -5.09 12.56 -21.47
N VAL A 378 -4.62 11.35 -21.16
CA VAL A 378 -3.44 11.17 -20.30
C VAL A 378 -2.20 11.67 -21.04
N GLU A 379 -1.35 12.42 -20.36
CA GLU A 379 -0.22 13.12 -21.00
C GLU A 379 1.09 12.36 -20.89
N LEU A 380 1.31 11.65 -19.78
CA LEU A 380 2.56 10.98 -19.46
C LEU A 380 2.32 9.50 -19.20
N VAL A 381 3.27 8.67 -19.60
CA VAL A 381 3.22 7.21 -19.41
C VAL A 381 4.54 6.67 -18.92
N GLN A 382 4.46 5.53 -18.26
CA GLN A 382 5.59 4.79 -17.73
C GLN A 382 5.26 3.29 -17.74
N GLY A 383 6.26 2.45 -17.88
CA GLY A 383 6.10 1.01 -17.84
C GLY A 383 6.93 0.29 -18.90
N PRO A 384 6.85 -1.05 -18.98
CA PRO A 384 7.66 -1.86 -19.91
C PRO A 384 7.57 -1.45 -21.37
N ILE A 385 6.44 -0.91 -21.82
CA ILE A 385 6.27 -0.42 -23.20
C ILE A 385 7.14 0.80 -23.51
N VAL A 386 7.44 1.61 -22.51
CA VAL A 386 8.33 2.79 -22.61
C VAL A 386 9.79 2.38 -22.46
N GLY A 387 10.08 1.56 -21.47
CA GLY A 387 11.40 1.02 -21.18
C GLY A 387 11.50 0.43 -19.80
N GLU A 388 12.34 -0.57 -19.65
CA GLU A 388 12.63 -1.18 -18.36
C GLU A 388 13.42 -0.23 -17.45
N PRO A 389 13.32 -0.37 -16.11
CA PRO A 389 14.18 0.36 -15.20
C PRO A 389 15.65 0.06 -15.45
N ILE A 390 16.48 1.09 -15.58
CA ILE A 390 17.91 0.99 -15.88
C ILE A 390 18.77 1.42 -14.70
N PRO A 391 19.90 0.76 -14.45
CA PRO A 391 20.82 1.15 -13.39
C PRO A 391 21.60 2.44 -13.79
N LEU A 392 22.16 3.12 -12.79
CA LEU A 392 22.90 4.37 -12.98
C LEU A 392 24.06 4.23 -14.01
N SER A 393 24.72 3.06 -14.07
CA SER A 393 25.80 2.79 -15.01
C SER A 393 25.36 2.85 -16.47
N GLU A 394 24.18 2.34 -16.77
CA GLU A 394 23.58 2.35 -18.12
C GLU A 394 22.99 3.72 -18.45
N LEU A 395 22.34 4.37 -17.49
CA LEU A 395 21.78 5.72 -17.64
C LEU A 395 22.84 6.71 -18.14
N SER A 396 24.07 6.61 -17.63
CA SER A 396 25.17 7.47 -18.03
C SER A 396 25.67 7.22 -19.47
N GLN A 397 25.56 5.97 -19.94
CA GLN A 397 25.99 5.59 -21.31
C GLN A 397 24.96 6.05 -22.35
N GLU A 398 23.70 6.05 -22.00
CA GLU A 398 22.57 6.39 -22.88
C GLU A 398 22.23 7.89 -22.89
N ARG A 399 23.00 8.73 -22.21
CA ARG A 399 22.73 10.18 -22.06
C ARG A 399 22.44 10.89 -23.39
N GLY A 400 23.10 10.49 -24.48
CA GLY A 400 22.87 11.04 -25.81
C GLY A 400 21.56 10.63 -26.46
N MET A 401 20.95 9.55 -26.01
CA MET A 401 19.69 9.04 -26.58
C MET A 401 18.46 9.71 -26.00
N TRP A 402 18.52 10.16 -24.74
CA TRP A 402 17.36 10.69 -24.02
C TRP A 402 16.96 12.12 -24.41
N GLY A 403 17.86 12.93 -24.98
CA GLY A 403 17.61 14.33 -25.37
C GLY A 403 17.49 14.58 -26.87
N SER A 404 17.82 13.63 -27.73
CA SER A 404 17.76 13.80 -29.16
C SER A 404 16.38 13.52 -29.76
N ALA A 405 16.04 14.25 -30.83
CA ALA A 405 14.73 14.18 -31.50
C ALA A 405 14.48 12.87 -32.28
N GLU A 406 15.34 11.87 -32.16
CA GLU A 406 15.15 10.59 -32.81
C GLU A 406 14.31 9.68 -31.91
N VAL A 407 13.06 9.48 -32.30
CA VAL A 407 12.19 8.43 -31.78
C VAL A 407 12.93 7.11 -31.88
N LYS A 408 13.22 6.46 -30.75
CA LYS A 408 13.71 5.08 -30.77
C LYS A 408 12.65 4.27 -31.55
N PRO A 409 12.96 3.63 -32.70
CA PRO A 409 11.95 2.80 -33.34
C PRO A 409 11.55 1.73 -32.34
N ARG A 410 10.27 1.71 -31.98
CA ARG A 410 9.69 0.62 -31.17
C ARG A 410 10.09 -0.67 -31.88
N GLY A 411 10.78 -1.58 -31.16
CA GLY A 411 11.33 -2.80 -31.73
C GLY A 411 10.31 -3.58 -32.53
N PRO A 412 10.72 -4.38 -33.52
CA PRO A 412 9.78 -5.11 -34.36
C PRO A 412 8.93 -6.04 -33.52
N ASP A 413 7.65 -6.02 -33.86
CA ASP A 413 6.55 -6.78 -33.30
C ASP A 413 6.97 -8.10 -32.64
N ALA A 414 6.77 -8.20 -31.34
CA ALA A 414 6.78 -9.47 -30.61
C ALA A 414 5.71 -10.47 -31.18
N ASP A 415 4.82 -10.01 -32.05
CA ASP A 415 3.83 -10.81 -32.76
C ASP A 415 4.40 -11.63 -33.92
N GLU A 416 5.63 -11.38 -34.39
CA GLU A 416 6.23 -12.16 -35.48
C GLU A 416 6.93 -13.42 -34.99
N GLU A 417 7.43 -13.43 -33.75
CA GLU A 417 7.97 -14.64 -33.11
C GLU A 417 6.88 -15.65 -32.69
N ALA A 418 5.70 -15.16 -32.31
CA ALA A 418 4.57 -16.05 -31.96
C ALA A 418 3.92 -16.73 -33.17
N ARG A 419 4.08 -16.23 -34.37
CA ARG A 419 3.52 -16.82 -35.60
C ARG A 419 4.40 -17.87 -36.26
N ASN A 420 5.65 -17.98 -35.87
CA ASN A 420 6.61 -18.93 -36.46
C ASN A 420 6.75 -20.27 -35.69
N VAL A 421 5.93 -20.51 -34.69
CA VAL A 421 5.82 -21.82 -34.04
C VAL A 421 4.54 -22.52 -34.50
N ALA A 422 4.47 -22.85 -35.79
CA ALA A 422 3.47 -23.79 -36.31
C ALA A 422 3.97 -25.23 -36.05
N PRO A 423 3.11 -26.13 -35.56
CA PRO A 423 3.51 -27.51 -35.35
C PRO A 423 3.73 -28.18 -36.71
N SER A 424 4.88 -28.80 -36.89
CA SER A 424 5.21 -29.62 -38.03
C SER A 424 4.21 -30.80 -38.13
N SER A 425 3.44 -30.78 -39.20
CA SER A 425 2.56 -31.89 -39.58
C SER A 425 3.41 -33.10 -39.95
N THR A 426 3.29 -34.16 -39.18
CA THR A 426 3.77 -35.49 -39.54
C THR A 426 2.92 -36.05 -40.69
N SER A 427 3.54 -36.15 -41.84
CA SER A 427 3.02 -36.88 -42.97
C SER A 427 3.11 -38.40 -42.71
N THR A 428 1.97 -39.08 -42.76
CA THR A 428 1.90 -40.54 -42.84
C THR A 428 1.83 -40.94 -44.32
N PRO A 429 2.63 -41.91 -44.79
CA PRO A 429 2.58 -42.40 -46.15
C PRO A 429 1.43 -43.36 -46.40
N GLY A 430 0.94 -43.32 -47.64
CA GLY A 430 -0.23 -44.04 -48.14
C GLY A 430 -0.08 -45.55 -48.19
N GLY A 431 -1.22 -46.21 -48.18
CA GLY A 431 -1.43 -47.60 -48.49
C GLY A 431 -2.45 -47.72 -49.64
N GLU A 432 -2.05 -48.48 -50.62
CA GLU A 432 -2.77 -48.79 -51.86
C GLU A 432 -4.11 -49.49 -51.67
N ALA A 433 -4.92 -49.28 -52.66
CA ALA A 433 -6.15 -50.05 -52.94
C ALA A 433 -5.92 -51.52 -53.32
N PRO A 434 -6.98 -52.36 -53.46
CA PRO A 434 -7.73 -52.38 -54.70
C PRO A 434 -9.19 -51.94 -54.57
#